data_42d14fc4906c63a24d631436c9b72185
#
_entry.id   42d14fc4906c63a24d631436c9b72185
#
_cell.length_a   1.000
_cell.length_b   1.000
_cell.length_c   1.000
_cell.angle_alpha   90.00
_cell.angle_beta   90.00
_cell.angle_gamma   90.00
#
_symmetry.space_group_name_H-M   'P 1'
#
loop_
_entity.id
_entity.type
_entity.pdbx_description
1 polymer ?
#
loop_
_entity_poly.entity_id
_entity_poly.type
_entity_poly.pdbx_seq_one_letter_code
_entity_poly.pdbx_strand_id
1 'polypeptide(L)'
;MDAQLAKEKACAMRKDIIEMLHAAGSGHPGGSLSCTDILSSLYFGGVMHHDPKNPSDNSRDRFILAKGHAAPALYAVLAEAGYFPHEELMTLRKLGTRLQGHPDCNLLEGVEVSTGSLGQGLSISAGLAAGLRLENNNARVFTVMGDGECQEGQVWEAAQFAAHQKLGNLIAIVDANGLQIDGKVEDVCSSGSLNDKFAAFGWEVYEANGHDIDELIKLFMELKTSSSDAPKVVIAHTIKGKGVSFMETK
;
A
#
# COMPACT_ATOMS: atom_id res chain seq x y z
N MET A 1 19.75 3.08 3.69
CA MET A 1 18.78 3.59 2.71
C MET A 1 19.37 3.34 1.33
N ASP A 2 18.69 2.59 0.49
CA ASP A 2 19.16 2.27 -0.85
C ASP A 2 18.13 2.73 -1.90
N ALA A 3 18.11 4.05 -2.13
CA ALA A 3 17.21 4.67 -3.10
C ALA A 3 17.50 4.19 -4.54
N GLN A 4 18.75 3.86 -4.85
CA GLN A 4 19.10 3.36 -6.18
C GLN A 4 18.48 1.96 -6.40
N LEU A 5 18.63 1.06 -5.43
CA LEU A 5 17.97 -0.25 -5.48
C LEU A 5 16.45 -0.11 -5.60
N ALA A 6 15.84 0.77 -4.83
CA ALA A 6 14.39 0.98 -4.89
C ALA A 6 13.94 1.47 -6.28
N LYS A 7 14.70 2.36 -6.93
CA LYS A 7 14.42 2.82 -8.31
C LYS A 7 14.53 1.68 -9.34
N GLU A 8 15.55 0.86 -9.23
CA GLU A 8 15.74 -0.31 -10.10
C GLU A 8 14.59 -1.31 -9.93
N LYS A 9 14.23 -1.60 -8.68
CA LYS A 9 13.12 -2.50 -8.35
C LYS A 9 11.76 -1.95 -8.80
N ALA A 10 11.50 -0.65 -8.66
CA ALA A 10 10.28 -0.03 -9.19
C ALA A 10 10.16 -0.20 -10.71
N CYS A 11 11.27 -0.12 -11.44
CA CYS A 11 11.29 -0.37 -12.87
C CYS A 11 11.00 -1.85 -13.21
N ALA A 12 11.60 -2.79 -12.47
CA ALA A 12 11.35 -4.22 -12.63
C ALA A 12 9.88 -4.56 -12.33
N MET A 13 9.37 -4.12 -11.18
CA MET A 13 7.97 -4.32 -10.78
C MET A 13 6.96 -3.83 -11.84
N ARG A 14 7.21 -2.70 -12.50
CA ARG A 14 6.34 -2.20 -13.57
C ARG A 14 6.29 -3.16 -14.77
N LYS A 15 7.43 -3.76 -15.14
CA LYS A 15 7.48 -4.78 -16.20
C LYS A 15 6.69 -6.01 -15.78
N ASP A 16 6.92 -6.51 -14.57
CA ASP A 16 6.22 -7.65 -14.00
C ASP A 16 4.70 -7.45 -14.00
N ILE A 17 4.24 -6.26 -13.55
CA ILE A 17 2.83 -5.90 -13.53
C ILE A 17 2.22 -6.00 -14.93
N ILE A 18 2.89 -5.47 -15.95
CA ILE A 18 2.40 -5.51 -17.32
C ILE A 18 2.42 -6.93 -17.88
N GLU A 19 3.50 -7.67 -17.67
CA GLU A 19 3.66 -9.03 -18.18
C GLU A 19 2.63 -10.00 -17.55
N MET A 20 2.47 -9.97 -16.22
CA MET A 20 1.51 -10.83 -15.53
C MET A 20 0.07 -10.49 -15.89
N LEU A 21 -0.28 -9.21 -16.05
CA LEU A 21 -1.63 -8.78 -16.45
C LEU A 21 -1.92 -9.13 -17.91
N HIS A 22 -0.92 -9.01 -18.79
CA HIS A 22 -1.04 -9.45 -20.17
C HIS A 22 -1.29 -10.96 -20.25
N ALA A 23 -0.51 -11.76 -19.51
CA ALA A 23 -0.66 -13.22 -19.44
C ALA A 23 -2.01 -13.65 -18.84
N ALA A 24 -2.54 -12.88 -17.90
CA ALA A 24 -3.85 -13.13 -17.27
C ALA A 24 -5.03 -12.69 -18.16
N GLY A 25 -4.83 -11.75 -19.09
CA GLY A 25 -5.88 -11.16 -19.92
C GLY A 25 -6.92 -10.34 -19.13
N SER A 26 -6.68 -10.07 -17.84
CA SER A 26 -7.59 -9.32 -16.98
C SER A 26 -6.88 -8.78 -15.75
N GLY A 27 -7.39 -7.69 -15.16
CA GLY A 27 -6.90 -7.11 -13.92
C GLY A 27 -6.85 -5.59 -13.95
N HIS A 28 -6.16 -5.00 -12.98
CA HIS A 28 -6.16 -3.55 -12.74
C HIS A 28 -4.75 -2.95 -12.88
N PRO A 29 -4.29 -2.61 -14.09
CA PRO A 29 -2.97 -2.06 -14.31
C PRO A 29 -2.81 -0.66 -13.69
N GLY A 30 -3.81 0.22 -13.85
CA GLY A 30 -3.72 1.62 -13.46
C GLY A 30 -3.37 1.84 -12.00
N GLY A 31 -4.16 1.23 -11.10
CA GLY A 31 -3.93 1.32 -9.66
C GLY A 31 -2.74 0.52 -9.15
N SER A 32 -2.26 -0.48 -9.90
CA SER A 32 -1.02 -1.20 -9.58
C SER A 32 0.21 -0.36 -9.93
N LEU A 33 0.20 0.27 -11.11
CA LEU A 33 1.31 1.11 -11.56
C LEU A 33 1.44 2.41 -10.76
N SER A 34 0.32 2.99 -10.27
CA SER A 34 0.37 4.23 -9.48
C SER A 34 1.11 4.06 -8.16
N CYS A 35 0.91 2.95 -7.46
CA CYS A 35 1.53 2.74 -6.14
C CYS A 35 2.89 2.01 -6.18
N THR A 36 3.43 1.73 -7.38
CA THR A 36 4.69 0.96 -7.52
C THR A 36 5.86 1.61 -6.80
N ASP A 37 6.05 2.93 -6.92
CA ASP A 37 7.16 3.64 -6.27
C ASP A 37 7.00 3.67 -4.75
N ILE A 38 5.76 3.77 -4.26
CA ILE A 38 5.42 3.70 -2.83
C ILE A 38 5.84 2.33 -2.27
N LEU A 39 5.40 1.24 -2.92
CA LEU A 39 5.75 -0.11 -2.48
C LEU A 39 7.25 -0.37 -2.56
N SER A 40 7.89 0.05 -3.64
CA SER A 40 9.33 -0.10 -3.81
C SER A 40 10.12 0.67 -2.73
N SER A 41 9.70 1.88 -2.38
CA SER A 41 10.30 2.67 -1.31
C SER A 41 10.19 1.97 0.05
N LEU A 42 9.05 1.36 0.35
CA LEU A 42 8.82 0.62 1.60
C LEU A 42 9.69 -0.63 1.70
N TYR A 43 9.71 -1.47 0.66
CA TYR A 43 10.36 -2.79 0.70
C TYR A 43 11.87 -2.74 0.42
N PHE A 44 12.32 -1.87 -0.48
CA PHE A 44 13.72 -1.83 -0.93
C PHE A 44 14.48 -0.59 -0.46
N GLY A 45 13.79 0.45 0.00
CA GLY A 45 14.40 1.67 0.53
C GLY A 45 15.00 1.52 1.94
N GLY A 46 14.87 0.35 2.56
CA GLY A 46 15.29 0.10 3.94
C GLY A 46 14.33 0.67 4.98
N VAL A 47 13.09 0.97 4.59
CA VAL A 47 12.04 1.49 5.47
C VAL A 47 11.44 0.37 6.30
N MET A 48 10.88 -0.64 5.66
CA MET A 48 10.25 -1.76 6.36
C MET A 48 11.29 -2.78 6.82
N HIS A 49 11.11 -3.27 8.05
CA HIS A 49 11.77 -4.47 8.52
C HIS A 49 10.97 -5.69 8.07
N HIS A 50 11.48 -6.41 7.10
CA HIS A 50 10.90 -7.65 6.59
C HIS A 50 11.99 -8.64 6.22
N ASP A 51 11.71 -9.94 6.31
CA ASP A 51 12.62 -11.01 5.87
C ASP A 51 11.82 -12.09 5.14
N PRO A 52 12.00 -12.25 3.82
CA PRO A 52 11.31 -13.28 3.05
C PRO A 52 11.72 -14.72 3.46
N LYS A 53 12.88 -14.88 4.13
CA LYS A 53 13.33 -16.18 4.63
C LYS A 53 12.73 -16.53 6.00
N ASN A 54 12.20 -15.53 6.70
CA ASN A 54 11.52 -15.69 7.98
C ASN A 54 10.23 -14.85 8.02
N PRO A 55 9.23 -15.17 7.17
CA PRO A 55 8.00 -14.38 7.06
C PRO A 55 7.14 -14.40 8.33
N SER A 56 7.41 -15.33 9.25
CA SER A 56 6.74 -15.44 10.55
C SER A 56 7.42 -14.64 11.68
N ASP A 57 8.52 -13.91 11.41
CA ASP A 57 9.17 -13.08 12.43
C ASP A 57 8.18 -12.07 13.02
N ASN A 58 7.98 -12.17 14.32
CA ASN A 58 7.01 -11.31 15.03
C ASN A 58 7.49 -9.85 15.14
N SER A 59 8.79 -9.60 15.02
CA SER A 59 9.38 -8.26 15.09
C SER A 59 9.29 -7.47 13.77
N ARG A 60 8.92 -8.13 12.65
CA ARG A 60 8.80 -7.50 11.35
C ARG A 60 7.67 -6.47 11.31
N ASP A 61 7.82 -5.46 10.49
CA ASP A 61 6.72 -4.54 10.17
C ASP A 61 5.59 -5.26 9.42
N ARG A 62 4.40 -4.68 9.44
CA ARG A 62 3.22 -5.22 8.75
C ARG A 62 2.84 -4.31 7.59
N PHE A 63 2.52 -4.92 6.44
CA PHE A 63 2.06 -4.19 5.27
C PHE A 63 0.68 -4.67 4.82
N ILE A 64 -0.26 -3.76 4.68
CA ILE A 64 -1.61 -4.04 4.20
C ILE A 64 -1.87 -3.24 2.90
N LEU A 65 -2.16 -3.94 1.82
CA LEU A 65 -2.66 -3.32 0.60
C LEU A 65 -4.18 -3.22 0.69
N ALA A 66 -4.71 -2.11 1.23
CA ALA A 66 -6.16 -1.90 1.41
C ALA A 66 -6.89 -1.89 0.06
N LYS A 67 -6.33 -1.21 -0.95
CA LYS A 67 -6.78 -1.26 -2.35
C LYS A 67 -6.43 -2.60 -3.00
N GLY A 68 -7.07 -3.67 -2.55
CA GLY A 68 -6.74 -5.05 -2.91
C GLY A 68 -6.77 -5.36 -4.41
N HIS A 69 -7.47 -4.54 -5.22
CA HIS A 69 -7.45 -4.64 -6.68
C HIS A 69 -6.06 -4.35 -7.28
N ALA A 70 -5.17 -3.65 -6.56
CA ALA A 70 -3.77 -3.47 -6.95
C ALA A 70 -2.88 -4.67 -6.57
N ALA A 71 -3.46 -5.86 -6.35
CA ALA A 71 -2.75 -7.11 -6.08
C ALA A 71 -1.52 -7.34 -7.00
N PRO A 72 -1.55 -7.03 -8.32
CA PRO A 72 -0.36 -7.17 -9.16
C PRO A 72 0.86 -6.42 -8.64
N ALA A 73 0.69 -5.22 -8.06
CA ALA A 73 1.81 -4.49 -7.47
C ALA A 73 2.35 -5.18 -6.21
N LEU A 74 1.46 -5.72 -5.37
CA LEU A 74 1.86 -6.50 -4.19
C LEU A 74 2.59 -7.78 -4.59
N TYR A 75 2.08 -8.50 -5.58
CA TYR A 75 2.75 -9.72 -6.05
C TYR A 75 4.11 -9.42 -6.66
N ALA A 76 4.23 -8.37 -7.46
CA ALA A 76 5.51 -7.94 -8.02
C ALA A 76 6.52 -7.61 -6.91
N VAL A 77 6.15 -6.81 -5.90
CA VAL A 77 7.08 -6.45 -4.82
C VAL A 77 7.47 -7.66 -3.96
N LEU A 78 6.55 -8.59 -3.69
CA LEU A 78 6.83 -9.80 -2.92
C LEU A 78 7.73 -10.78 -3.70
N ALA A 79 7.52 -10.95 -5.01
CA ALA A 79 8.39 -11.76 -5.86
C ALA A 79 9.80 -11.17 -5.93
N GLU A 80 9.92 -9.85 -6.19
CA GLU A 80 11.19 -9.13 -6.23
C GLU A 80 11.93 -9.13 -4.87
N ALA A 81 11.18 -9.20 -3.77
CA ALA A 81 11.74 -9.35 -2.43
C ALA A 81 12.12 -10.81 -2.09
N GLY A 82 11.68 -11.81 -2.87
CA GLY A 82 12.04 -13.21 -2.70
C GLY A 82 11.11 -14.01 -1.80
N TYR A 83 9.86 -13.60 -1.59
CA TYR A 83 8.86 -14.36 -0.84
C TYR A 83 8.39 -15.61 -1.60
N PHE A 84 8.43 -15.57 -2.93
CA PHE A 84 8.08 -16.70 -3.79
C PHE A 84 8.82 -16.60 -5.13
N PRO A 85 8.91 -17.71 -5.91
CA PRO A 85 9.59 -17.73 -7.19
C PRO A 85 8.99 -16.73 -8.19
N HIS A 86 9.83 -15.93 -8.82
CA HIS A 86 9.42 -14.86 -9.75
C HIS A 86 8.57 -15.37 -10.93
N GLU A 87 8.86 -16.57 -11.43
CA GLU A 87 8.11 -17.21 -12.51
C GLU A 87 6.63 -17.46 -12.19
N GLU A 88 6.27 -17.55 -10.90
CA GLU A 88 4.87 -17.70 -10.50
C GLU A 88 4.01 -16.48 -10.87
N LEU A 89 4.59 -15.30 -11.08
CA LEU A 89 3.85 -14.11 -11.51
C LEU A 89 2.99 -14.38 -12.76
N MET A 90 3.48 -15.24 -13.65
CA MET A 90 2.76 -15.63 -14.88
C MET A 90 1.54 -16.53 -14.62
N THR A 91 1.27 -16.87 -13.37
CA THR A 91 0.09 -17.66 -12.99
C THR A 91 -1.07 -16.81 -12.46
N LEU A 92 -0.93 -15.48 -12.45
CA LEU A 92 -1.97 -14.56 -11.95
C LEU A 92 -3.36 -14.93 -12.48
N ARG A 93 -4.34 -15.08 -11.59
CA ARG A 93 -5.75 -15.39 -11.89
C ARG A 93 -6.01 -16.71 -12.61
N LYS A 94 -5.02 -17.59 -12.75
CA LYS A 94 -5.25 -18.93 -13.28
C LYS A 94 -5.89 -19.84 -12.22
N LEU A 95 -6.62 -20.85 -12.65
CA LEU A 95 -7.23 -21.80 -11.73
C LEU A 95 -6.14 -22.53 -10.91
N GLY A 96 -6.29 -22.55 -9.59
CA GLY A 96 -5.37 -23.22 -8.67
C GLY A 96 -4.10 -22.45 -8.32
N THR A 97 -3.92 -21.23 -8.83
CA THR A 97 -2.80 -20.36 -8.44
C THR A 97 -2.97 -19.79 -7.04
N ARG A 98 -1.85 -19.45 -6.38
CA ARG A 98 -1.83 -18.65 -5.16
C ARG A 98 -2.06 -17.15 -5.43
N LEU A 99 -1.82 -16.70 -6.66
CA LEU A 99 -1.91 -15.31 -7.07
C LEU A 99 -3.33 -14.99 -7.55
N GLN A 100 -4.22 -14.78 -6.60
CA GLN A 100 -5.62 -14.47 -6.83
C GLN A 100 -5.82 -13.05 -7.37
N GLY A 101 -7.01 -12.73 -7.88
CA GLY A 101 -7.35 -11.37 -8.35
C GLY A 101 -7.31 -10.29 -7.26
N HIS A 102 -7.44 -10.69 -6.00
CA HIS A 102 -7.22 -9.92 -4.78
C HIS A 102 -6.33 -10.74 -3.84
N PRO A 103 -5.51 -10.11 -2.97
CA PRO A 103 -4.60 -10.85 -2.10
C PRO A 103 -5.35 -11.76 -1.13
N ASP A 104 -4.85 -13.00 -0.97
CA ASP A 104 -5.36 -13.96 0.01
C ASP A 104 -4.21 -14.40 0.93
N CYS A 105 -4.32 -14.06 2.21
CA CYS A 105 -3.30 -14.36 3.22
C CYS A 105 -3.21 -15.86 3.57
N ASN A 106 -4.21 -16.66 3.21
CA ASN A 106 -4.15 -18.11 3.43
C ASN A 106 -3.34 -18.83 2.34
N LEU A 107 -3.07 -18.17 1.22
CA LEU A 107 -2.42 -18.78 0.07
C LEU A 107 -0.99 -18.32 -0.13
N LEU A 108 -0.64 -17.10 0.28
CA LEU A 108 0.64 -16.50 -0.04
C LEU A 108 1.31 -15.85 1.17
N GLU A 109 2.49 -16.34 1.51
CA GLU A 109 3.36 -15.71 2.51
C GLU A 109 3.74 -14.29 2.11
N GLY A 110 3.82 -13.39 3.10
CA GLY A 110 4.04 -11.96 2.86
C GLY A 110 2.75 -11.15 2.66
N VAL A 111 1.60 -11.82 2.46
CA VAL A 111 0.28 -11.19 2.49
C VAL A 111 -0.27 -11.25 3.91
N GLU A 112 -0.35 -10.10 4.60
CA GLU A 112 -0.80 -10.04 6.00
C GLU A 112 -2.28 -10.35 6.15
N VAL A 113 -3.10 -9.85 5.24
CA VAL A 113 -4.55 -9.90 5.31
C VAL A 113 -5.11 -10.00 3.90
N SER A 114 -6.15 -10.82 3.74
CA SER A 114 -6.95 -10.84 2.52
C SER A 114 -7.70 -9.52 2.37
N THR A 115 -7.57 -8.86 1.23
CA THR A 115 -8.18 -7.56 0.93
C THR A 115 -8.93 -7.56 -0.40
N GLY A 116 -9.68 -6.50 -0.68
CA GLY A 116 -10.49 -6.37 -1.90
C GLY A 116 -11.84 -5.70 -1.65
N SER A 117 -12.39 -5.83 -0.43
CA SER A 117 -13.51 -5.03 0.03
C SER A 117 -12.98 -3.67 0.47
N LEU A 118 -13.19 -2.65 -0.37
CA LEU A 118 -12.66 -1.31 -0.12
C LEU A 118 -13.20 -0.72 1.19
N GLY A 119 -12.38 0.09 1.85
CA GLY A 119 -12.69 0.70 3.14
C GLY A 119 -12.35 -0.17 4.36
N GLN A 120 -12.19 -1.50 4.19
CA GLN A 120 -11.90 -2.42 5.30
C GLN A 120 -10.43 -2.35 5.76
N GLY A 121 -9.51 -2.07 4.83
CA GLY A 121 -8.08 -2.19 5.07
C GLY A 121 -7.55 -1.31 6.20
N LEU A 122 -8.04 -0.07 6.33
CA LEU A 122 -7.62 0.83 7.41
C LEU A 122 -8.10 0.33 8.78
N SER A 123 -9.32 -0.22 8.88
CA SER A 123 -9.84 -0.81 10.12
C SER A 123 -9.00 -2.00 10.57
N ILE A 124 -8.67 -2.88 9.64
CA ILE A 124 -7.80 -4.05 9.91
C ILE A 124 -6.42 -3.59 10.36
N SER A 125 -5.84 -2.60 9.68
CA SER A 125 -4.54 -2.02 10.01
C SER A 125 -4.53 -1.40 11.41
N ALA A 126 -5.61 -0.69 11.77
CA ALA A 126 -5.76 -0.13 13.12
C ALA A 126 -5.87 -1.23 14.18
N GLY A 127 -6.59 -2.33 13.89
CA GLY A 127 -6.65 -3.50 14.75
C GLY A 127 -5.29 -4.16 14.97
N LEU A 128 -4.51 -4.36 13.90
CA LEU A 128 -3.14 -4.89 13.98
C LEU A 128 -2.22 -3.96 14.77
N ALA A 129 -2.28 -2.64 14.54
CA ALA A 129 -1.48 -1.68 15.27
C ALA A 129 -1.80 -1.68 16.78
N ALA A 130 -3.08 -1.79 17.13
CA ALA A 130 -3.51 -1.93 18.52
C ALA A 130 -3.02 -3.24 19.15
N GLY A 131 -3.11 -4.37 18.42
CA GLY A 131 -2.60 -5.67 18.86
C GLY A 131 -1.11 -5.64 19.14
N LEU A 132 -0.29 -5.11 18.22
CA LEU A 132 1.15 -4.97 18.40
C LEU A 132 1.49 -4.15 19.66
N ARG A 133 0.74 -3.08 19.95
CA ARG A 133 0.95 -2.29 21.18
C ARG A 133 0.60 -3.07 22.43
N LEU A 134 -0.47 -3.86 22.42
CA LEU A 134 -0.83 -4.72 23.56
C LEU A 134 0.24 -5.77 23.84
N GLU A 135 0.92 -6.24 22.81
CA GLU A 135 2.05 -7.17 22.91
C GLU A 135 3.39 -6.49 23.26
N ASN A 136 3.42 -5.16 23.41
CA ASN A 136 4.65 -4.36 23.56
C ASN A 136 5.61 -4.55 22.37
N ASN A 137 5.08 -4.81 21.18
CA ASN A 137 5.85 -4.97 19.96
C ASN A 137 6.03 -3.60 19.28
N ASN A 138 7.28 -3.25 18.93
CA ASN A 138 7.63 -1.97 18.32
C ASN A 138 7.47 -1.93 16.80
N ALA A 139 6.99 -3.00 16.17
CA ALA A 139 6.74 -3.05 14.74
C ALA A 139 5.72 -1.99 14.30
N ARG A 140 5.88 -1.51 13.09
CA ARG A 140 4.98 -0.54 12.46
C ARG A 140 3.99 -1.26 11.55
N VAL A 141 2.85 -0.63 11.36
CA VAL A 141 1.84 -1.06 10.39
C VAL A 141 1.76 -0.01 9.30
N PHE A 142 2.06 -0.42 8.07
CA PHE A 142 1.91 0.39 6.87
C PHE A 142 0.69 -0.08 6.10
N THR A 143 -0.14 0.85 5.63
CA THR A 143 -1.29 0.51 4.78
C THR A 143 -1.36 1.45 3.60
N VAL A 144 -1.61 0.90 2.40
CA VAL A 144 -1.84 1.69 1.18
C VAL A 144 -3.28 1.55 0.77
N MET A 145 -3.99 2.69 0.71
CA MET A 145 -5.37 2.80 0.26
C MET A 145 -5.48 3.75 -0.93
N GLY A 146 -6.58 3.69 -1.68
CA GLY A 146 -6.88 4.64 -2.75
C GLY A 146 -7.63 5.88 -2.24
N ASP A 147 -7.53 6.99 -2.98
CA ASP A 147 -8.31 8.19 -2.71
C ASP A 147 -9.82 7.97 -2.90
N GLY A 148 -10.22 7.24 -3.95
CA GLY A 148 -11.61 6.82 -4.13
C GLY A 148 -12.09 5.87 -3.02
N GLU A 149 -11.21 5.03 -2.47
CA GLU A 149 -11.52 4.18 -1.30
C GLU A 149 -11.88 5.01 -0.06
N CYS A 150 -11.34 6.22 0.06
CA CYS A 150 -11.65 7.13 1.16
C CYS A 150 -13.09 7.66 1.13
N GLN A 151 -13.91 7.31 0.15
CA GLN A 151 -15.36 7.56 0.14
C GLN A 151 -16.14 6.58 1.02
N GLU A 152 -15.54 5.44 1.37
CA GLU A 152 -16.15 4.46 2.26
C GLU A 152 -16.22 4.99 3.70
N GLY A 153 -17.40 4.93 4.33
CA GLY A 153 -17.62 5.43 5.70
C GLY A 153 -16.70 4.78 6.73
N GLN A 154 -16.39 3.50 6.54
CA GLN A 154 -15.54 2.73 7.44
C GLN A 154 -14.10 3.26 7.53
N VAL A 155 -13.59 3.92 6.50
CA VAL A 155 -12.28 4.61 6.56
C VAL A 155 -12.28 5.64 7.68
N TRP A 156 -13.36 6.40 7.82
CA TRP A 156 -13.49 7.47 8.81
C TRP A 156 -13.76 6.94 10.22
N GLU A 157 -14.51 5.85 10.33
CA GLU A 157 -14.67 5.12 11.60
C GLU A 157 -13.32 4.61 12.10
N ALA A 158 -12.52 4.03 11.21
CA ALA A 158 -11.16 3.58 11.53
C ALA A 158 -10.22 4.74 11.87
N ALA A 159 -10.32 5.86 11.16
CA ALA A 159 -9.52 7.05 11.43
C ALA A 159 -9.80 7.61 12.83
N GLN A 160 -11.08 7.70 13.22
CA GLN A 160 -11.47 8.12 14.57
C GLN A 160 -10.95 7.15 15.64
N PHE A 161 -11.10 5.84 15.43
CA PHE A 161 -10.60 4.83 16.35
C PHE A 161 -9.08 4.91 16.53
N ALA A 162 -8.33 4.98 15.44
CA ALA A 162 -6.87 5.02 15.47
C ALA A 162 -6.34 6.25 16.23
N ALA A 163 -6.94 7.42 16.02
CA ALA A 163 -6.59 8.64 16.73
C ALA A 163 -6.94 8.55 18.23
N HIS A 164 -8.16 8.06 18.55
CA HIS A 164 -8.58 7.87 19.95
C HIS A 164 -7.65 6.91 20.69
N GLN A 165 -7.26 5.82 20.05
CA GLN A 165 -6.34 4.83 20.61
C GLN A 165 -4.87 5.27 20.56
N LYS A 166 -4.57 6.43 19.97
CA LYS A 166 -3.21 6.97 19.84
C LYS A 166 -2.26 5.97 19.15
N LEU A 167 -2.66 5.41 18.02
CA LEU A 167 -1.90 4.39 17.31
C LEU A 167 -0.74 5.00 16.51
N GLY A 168 0.25 5.55 17.20
CA GLY A 168 1.44 6.17 16.58
C GLY A 168 2.33 5.20 15.79
N ASN A 169 2.06 3.89 15.91
CA ASN A 169 2.69 2.83 15.11
C ASN A 169 1.94 2.53 13.80
N LEU A 170 0.85 3.24 13.49
CA LEU A 170 0.10 3.13 12.22
C LEU A 170 0.48 4.26 11.28
N ILE A 171 0.91 3.90 10.07
CA ILE A 171 1.25 4.81 8.98
C ILE A 171 0.39 4.43 7.77
N ALA A 172 -0.59 5.27 7.47
CA ALA A 172 -1.43 5.12 6.30
C ALA A 172 -0.85 5.93 5.12
N ILE A 173 -1.00 5.42 3.90
CA ILE A 173 -0.58 6.09 2.68
C ILE A 173 -1.79 6.08 1.74
N VAL A 174 -2.22 7.24 1.30
CA VAL A 174 -3.26 7.39 0.29
C VAL A 174 -2.60 7.54 -1.07
N ASP A 175 -2.82 6.58 -1.96
CA ASP A 175 -2.46 6.67 -3.38
C ASP A 175 -3.46 7.60 -4.06
N ALA A 176 -3.14 8.90 -4.02
CA ALA A 176 -4.00 9.98 -4.51
C ALA A 176 -3.76 10.20 -6.01
N ASN A 177 -4.29 9.29 -6.83
CA ASN A 177 -4.16 9.35 -8.28
C ASN A 177 -5.33 10.09 -8.97
N GLY A 178 -6.34 10.54 -8.22
CA GLY A 178 -7.46 11.34 -8.67
C GLY A 178 -8.52 10.58 -9.49
N LEU A 179 -8.38 9.27 -9.67
CA LEU A 179 -9.24 8.46 -10.54
C LEU A 179 -9.78 7.24 -9.82
N GLN A 180 -11.06 6.96 -10.06
CA GLN A 180 -11.73 5.73 -9.62
C GLN A 180 -12.56 5.16 -10.76
N ILE A 181 -12.60 3.83 -10.88
CA ILE A 181 -13.31 3.07 -11.92
C ILE A 181 -13.39 3.83 -13.27
N ASP A 182 -14.45 4.58 -13.50
CA ASP A 182 -14.81 5.19 -14.77
C ASP A 182 -14.71 6.73 -14.77
N GLY A 183 -14.11 7.36 -13.75
CA GLY A 183 -14.07 8.82 -13.69
C GLY A 183 -13.12 9.40 -12.66
N LYS A 184 -13.09 10.72 -12.62
CA LYS A 184 -12.35 11.43 -11.58
C LYS A 184 -13.07 11.27 -10.25
N VAL A 185 -12.29 11.09 -9.17
CA VAL A 185 -12.81 11.04 -7.79
C VAL A 185 -13.65 12.28 -7.49
N GLU A 186 -13.22 13.44 -7.96
CA GLU A 186 -13.91 14.72 -7.78
C GLU A 186 -15.29 14.75 -8.43
N ASP A 187 -15.42 14.15 -9.62
CA ASP A 187 -16.67 14.17 -10.40
C ASP A 187 -17.65 13.08 -9.96
N VAL A 188 -17.14 11.92 -9.52
CA VAL A 188 -17.99 10.78 -9.14
C VAL A 188 -18.58 10.98 -7.74
N CYS A 189 -17.72 11.20 -6.74
CA CYS A 189 -18.12 11.50 -5.38
C CYS A 189 -16.96 12.17 -4.65
N SER A 190 -16.90 13.51 -4.68
CA SER A 190 -15.79 14.22 -4.07
C SER A 190 -15.74 13.97 -2.55
N SER A 191 -14.59 13.51 -2.09
CA SER A 191 -14.32 13.44 -0.65
C SER A 191 -13.92 14.78 -0.04
N GLY A 192 -13.79 15.86 -0.85
CA GLY A 192 -13.21 17.12 -0.43
C GLY A 192 -11.73 16.95 -0.05
N SER A 193 -11.21 17.83 0.81
CA SER A 193 -9.82 17.76 1.26
C SER A 193 -9.61 16.57 2.19
N LEU A 194 -8.85 15.58 1.74
CA LEU A 194 -8.43 14.44 2.59
C LEU A 194 -7.51 14.91 3.72
N ASN A 195 -6.65 15.90 3.46
CA ASN A 195 -5.77 16.50 4.46
C ASN A 195 -6.56 17.05 5.65
N ASP A 196 -7.57 17.88 5.36
CA ASP A 196 -8.39 18.51 6.41
C ASP A 196 -9.21 17.46 7.18
N LYS A 197 -9.70 16.44 6.50
CA LYS A 197 -10.46 15.36 7.12
C LYS A 197 -9.59 14.54 8.08
N PHE A 198 -8.45 14.03 7.65
CA PHE A 198 -7.56 13.28 8.54
C PHE A 198 -7.04 14.14 9.69
N ALA A 199 -6.70 15.41 9.43
CA ALA A 199 -6.31 16.35 10.49
C ALA A 199 -7.44 16.58 11.51
N ALA A 200 -8.69 16.71 11.05
CA ALA A 200 -9.85 16.86 11.94
C ALA A 200 -10.10 15.62 12.81
N PHE A 201 -9.71 14.43 12.36
CA PHE A 201 -9.72 13.20 13.16
C PHE A 201 -8.51 13.07 14.11
N GLY A 202 -7.55 14.01 14.08
CA GLY A 202 -6.39 14.02 14.97
C GLY A 202 -5.18 13.23 14.46
N TRP A 203 -5.10 13.01 13.14
CA TRP A 203 -3.94 12.42 12.48
C TRP A 203 -2.87 13.47 12.17
N GLU A 204 -1.62 13.08 12.19
CA GLU A 204 -0.55 13.84 11.55
C GLU A 204 -0.60 13.60 10.04
N VAL A 205 -0.72 14.69 9.27
CA VAL A 205 -0.93 14.62 7.82
C VAL A 205 0.31 15.14 7.10
N TYR A 206 0.75 14.39 6.12
CA TYR A 206 1.90 14.69 5.26
C TYR A 206 1.49 14.58 3.79
N GLU A 207 2.14 15.35 2.94
CA GLU A 207 2.01 15.23 1.49
C GLU A 207 3.35 14.85 0.89
N ALA A 208 3.33 14.10 -0.21
CA ALA A 208 4.53 13.71 -0.94
C ALA A 208 4.24 13.52 -2.43
N ASN A 209 5.26 13.73 -3.25
CA ASN A 209 5.24 13.22 -4.62
C ASN A 209 5.37 11.69 -4.58
N GLY A 210 4.28 10.97 -4.86
CA GLY A 210 4.23 9.50 -4.83
C GLY A 210 5.12 8.79 -5.84
N HIS A 211 5.83 9.54 -6.69
CA HIS A 211 6.80 9.04 -7.66
C HIS A 211 8.25 9.47 -7.38
N ASP A 212 8.48 10.27 -6.34
CA ASP A 212 9.84 10.61 -5.90
C ASP A 212 10.31 9.64 -4.81
N ILE A 213 11.04 8.60 -5.22
CA ILE A 213 11.52 7.54 -4.32
C ILE A 213 12.46 8.09 -3.23
N ASP A 214 13.27 9.10 -3.52
CA ASP A 214 14.16 9.71 -2.53
C ASP A 214 13.36 10.44 -1.46
N GLU A 215 12.36 11.22 -1.86
CA GLU A 215 11.44 11.91 -0.96
C GLU A 215 10.65 10.90 -0.09
N LEU A 216 10.05 9.87 -0.72
CA LEU A 216 9.27 8.84 -0.04
C LEU A 216 10.09 8.09 1.01
N ILE A 217 11.29 7.63 0.68
CA ILE A 217 12.16 6.92 1.64
C ILE A 217 12.49 7.82 2.82
N LYS A 218 12.88 9.07 2.58
CA LYS A 218 13.20 10.02 3.63
C LYS A 218 12.00 10.24 4.56
N LEU A 219 10.84 10.51 3.99
CA LEU A 219 9.60 10.74 4.76
C LEU A 219 9.21 9.49 5.56
N PHE A 220 9.15 8.32 4.94
CA PHE A 220 8.75 7.09 5.64
C PHE A 220 9.70 6.72 6.78
N MET A 221 11.01 6.95 6.63
CA MET A 221 11.97 6.76 7.71
C MET A 221 11.76 7.73 8.87
N GLU A 222 11.45 8.98 8.59
CA GLU A 222 11.10 9.98 9.60
C GLU A 222 9.84 9.55 10.37
N LEU A 223 8.78 9.16 9.64
CA LEU A 223 7.52 8.72 10.24
C LEU A 223 7.69 7.44 11.08
N LYS A 224 8.47 6.48 10.57
CA LYS A 224 8.76 5.23 11.27
C LYS A 224 9.46 5.46 12.62
N THR A 225 10.38 6.41 12.67
CA THR A 225 11.17 6.71 13.87
C THR A 225 10.54 7.76 14.78
N SER A 226 9.42 8.34 14.38
CA SER A 226 8.67 9.32 15.17
C SER A 226 8.21 8.72 16.50
N SER A 227 8.37 9.50 17.58
CA SER A 227 7.87 9.17 18.93
C SER A 227 6.44 9.67 19.18
N SER A 228 5.81 10.28 18.19
CA SER A 228 4.43 10.76 18.32
C SER A 228 3.44 9.61 18.49
N ASP A 229 2.51 9.78 19.41
CA ASP A 229 1.40 8.85 19.64
C ASP A 229 0.27 8.99 18.61
N ALA A 230 0.27 10.05 17.78
CA ALA A 230 -0.74 10.23 16.76
C ALA A 230 -0.50 9.27 15.56
N PRO A 231 -1.55 8.65 14.99
CA PRO A 231 -1.43 7.96 13.73
C PRO A 231 -1.05 8.93 12.62
N LYS A 232 -0.38 8.43 11.58
CA LYS A 232 0.16 9.25 10.50
C LYS A 232 -0.46 8.88 9.16
N VAL A 233 -0.74 9.87 8.33
CA VAL A 233 -1.18 9.65 6.96
C VAL A 233 -0.33 10.45 5.98
N VAL A 234 0.07 9.81 4.90
CA VAL A 234 0.76 10.45 3.76
C VAL A 234 -0.21 10.47 2.58
N ILE A 235 -0.54 11.66 2.10
CA ILE A 235 -1.26 11.83 0.84
C ILE A 235 -0.21 11.84 -0.27
N ALA A 236 -0.03 10.71 -0.92
CA ALA A 236 0.95 10.53 -1.97
C ALA A 236 0.32 10.85 -3.33
N HIS A 237 0.68 11.97 -3.92
CA HIS A 237 0.19 12.38 -5.24
C HIS A 237 0.83 11.52 -6.32
N THR A 238 0.01 10.76 -7.04
CA THR A 238 0.44 9.78 -8.03
C THR A 238 -0.27 9.97 -9.36
N ILE A 239 0.17 9.21 -10.35
CA ILE A 239 -0.44 9.15 -11.68
C ILE A 239 -0.93 7.72 -11.92
N LYS A 240 -2.24 7.53 -12.11
CA LYS A 240 -2.80 6.24 -12.49
C LYS A 240 -2.18 5.75 -13.81
N GLY A 241 -1.66 4.53 -13.82
CA GLY A 241 -1.00 4.00 -15.02
C GLY A 241 0.46 4.43 -15.23
N LYS A 242 1.11 4.96 -14.20
CA LYS A 242 2.48 5.52 -14.24
C LYS A 242 3.49 4.63 -14.92
N GLY A 243 4.22 5.21 -15.89
CA GLY A 243 5.28 4.54 -16.64
C GLY A 243 4.80 3.88 -17.94
N VAL A 244 3.49 3.89 -18.23
CA VAL A 244 2.92 3.38 -19.48
C VAL A 244 2.16 4.51 -20.17
N SER A 245 2.76 5.12 -21.18
CA SER A 245 2.32 6.40 -21.78
C SER A 245 0.86 6.43 -22.23
N PHE A 246 0.32 5.31 -22.73
CA PHE A 246 -1.08 5.21 -23.17
C PHE A 246 -2.07 4.88 -22.03
N MET A 247 -1.59 4.58 -20.82
CA MET A 247 -2.39 4.28 -19.64
C MET A 247 -2.38 5.44 -18.62
N GLU A 248 -1.39 6.34 -18.68
CA GLU A 248 -1.31 7.46 -17.74
C GLU A 248 -2.58 8.32 -17.84
N THR A 249 -3.18 8.60 -16.68
CA THR A 249 -4.38 9.45 -16.53
C THR A 249 -5.66 8.92 -17.21
N LYS A 250 -5.79 7.63 -17.42
CA LYS A 250 -6.97 7.02 -18.05
C LYS A 250 -7.65 6.00 -17.12
#